data_0b47f1bd4c67d3a713fede551c2ab5fd
#
_entry.id   0b47f1bd4c67d3a713fede551c2ab5fd
#
_cell.length_a   1.000
_cell.length_b   1.000
_cell.length_c   1.000
_cell.angle_alpha   90.00
_cell.angle_beta   90.00
_cell.angle_gamma   90.00
#
_symmetry.space_group_name_H-M   'P 1'
#
loop_
_entity.id
_entity.type
_entity.pdbx_description
1 polymer ?
#
loop_
_entity_poly.entity_id
_entity_poly.type
_entity_poly.pdbx_seq_one_letter_code
_entity_poly.pdbx_strand_id
1 'polypeptide(L)'
;MIKNNFKKVFKIIFIFLKSFLNSFSEVKIMEETILQSVKGRLGIVSDYDVFDDQVLMDINTAFSVLHQLGVGPEEGYDITSSTIWSEVITQPRLNMIKNYVYVKVKVLFNPPSVSFVLNNLTEELREMEWRIRSEVECYGQ
;
A
#
# COMPACT_ATOMS: atom_id res chain seq x y z
N MET A 1 -38.35 36.29 -25.72
CA MET A 1 -38.52 34.85 -26.00
C MET A 1 -37.15 34.12 -26.05
N ILE A 2 -36.10 34.66 -26.59
CA ILE A 2 -34.76 33.99 -26.71
C ILE A 2 -34.03 33.87 -25.37
N LYS A 3 -34.18 34.84 -24.48
CA LYS A 3 -33.51 34.83 -23.14
C LYS A 3 -34.00 33.74 -22.19
N ASN A 4 -35.23 33.25 -22.31
CA ASN A 4 -35.79 32.20 -21.46
C ASN A 4 -35.32 30.80 -21.89
N ASN A 5 -35.07 30.56 -23.17
CA ASN A 5 -34.55 29.31 -23.66
C ASN A 5 -33.08 29.10 -23.32
N PHE A 6 -32.29 30.18 -23.31
CA PHE A 6 -30.89 30.15 -22.94
C PHE A 6 -30.68 29.74 -21.47
N LYS A 7 -31.50 30.27 -20.55
CA LYS A 7 -31.49 29.89 -19.13
C LYS A 7 -31.88 28.44 -18.88
N LYS A 8 -32.86 27.91 -19.65
CA LYS A 8 -33.26 26.50 -19.55
C LYS A 8 -32.16 25.56 -20.05
N VAL A 9 -31.55 25.86 -21.18
CA VAL A 9 -30.44 25.08 -21.75
C VAL A 9 -29.23 25.08 -20.83
N PHE A 10 -28.88 26.25 -20.26
CA PHE A 10 -27.78 26.38 -19.32
C PHE A 10 -28.01 25.57 -18.02
N LYS A 11 -29.27 25.56 -17.53
CA LYS A 11 -29.66 24.78 -16.36
C LYS A 11 -29.55 23.27 -16.59
N ILE A 12 -29.93 22.81 -17.79
CA ILE A 12 -29.83 21.38 -18.20
C ILE A 12 -28.36 20.97 -18.35
N ILE A 13 -27.53 21.81 -18.97
CA ILE A 13 -26.07 21.55 -19.10
C ILE A 13 -25.41 21.54 -17.73
N PHE A 14 -25.79 22.44 -16.81
CA PHE A 14 -25.25 22.48 -15.46
C PHE A 14 -25.63 21.26 -14.62
N ILE A 15 -26.87 20.75 -14.76
CA ILE A 15 -27.33 19.53 -14.10
C ILE A 15 -26.60 18.31 -14.68
N PHE A 16 -26.38 18.27 -15.99
CA PHE A 16 -25.66 17.20 -16.67
C PHE A 16 -24.18 17.17 -16.28
N LEU A 17 -23.52 18.32 -16.21
CA LEU A 17 -22.15 18.49 -15.73
C LEU A 17 -22.02 18.08 -14.26
N LYS A 18 -22.99 18.45 -13.43
CA LYS A 18 -22.98 18.08 -12.01
C LYS A 18 -23.18 16.57 -11.81
N SER A 19 -24.07 15.95 -12.59
CA SER A 19 -24.26 14.51 -12.61
C SER A 19 -23.03 13.76 -13.13
N PHE A 20 -22.36 14.29 -14.16
CA PHE A 20 -21.13 13.77 -14.72
C PHE A 20 -19.97 13.88 -13.74
N LEU A 21 -19.81 15.03 -13.06
CA LEU A 21 -18.80 15.23 -12.01
C LEU A 21 -19.06 14.35 -10.78
N ASN A 22 -20.32 14.16 -10.38
CA ASN A 22 -20.65 13.22 -9.31
C ASN A 22 -20.36 11.76 -9.70
N SER A 23 -20.64 11.37 -10.95
CA SER A 23 -20.28 10.05 -11.47
C SER A 23 -18.78 9.84 -11.56
N PHE A 24 -18.00 10.92 -11.79
CA PHE A 24 -16.54 10.88 -11.81
C PHE A 24 -15.93 10.87 -10.40
N SER A 25 -16.62 11.44 -9.40
CA SER A 25 -16.19 11.37 -7.98
C SER A 25 -16.54 10.03 -7.33
N GLU A 26 -17.41 9.22 -7.95
CA GLU A 26 -17.71 7.83 -7.52
C GLU A 26 -16.84 6.77 -8.22
N VAL A 27 -15.92 7.13 -9.10
CA VAL A 27 -14.78 6.27 -9.38
C VAL A 27 -13.89 6.33 -8.13
N LYS A 28 -14.33 5.66 -7.07
CA LYS A 28 -13.48 5.21 -5.99
C LYS A 28 -12.41 4.36 -6.69
N ILE A 29 -11.24 4.96 -6.92
CA ILE A 29 -10.05 4.18 -7.24
C ILE A 29 -9.98 3.18 -6.08
N MET A 30 -10.34 1.93 -6.34
CA MET A 30 -10.20 0.89 -5.33
C MET A 30 -8.70 0.77 -5.11
N GLU A 31 -8.24 1.41 -4.05
CA GLU A 31 -6.85 1.34 -3.67
C GLU A 31 -6.53 -0.12 -3.36
N GLU A 32 -5.48 -0.63 -3.98
CA GLU A 32 -5.07 -2.02 -3.85
C GLU A 32 -4.72 -2.34 -2.39
N THR A 33 -5.23 -3.45 -1.87
CA THR A 33 -4.90 -3.87 -0.50
C THR A 33 -3.43 -4.27 -0.38
N ILE A 34 -2.88 -4.21 0.83
CA ILE A 34 -1.50 -4.62 1.09
C ILE A 34 -1.29 -6.07 0.66
N LEU A 35 -2.24 -6.95 1.01
CA LEU A 35 -2.19 -8.37 0.62
C LEU A 35 -2.12 -8.55 -0.90
N GLN A 36 -3.01 -7.89 -1.66
CA GLN A 36 -3.04 -8.00 -3.12
C GLN A 36 -1.75 -7.47 -3.77
N SER A 37 -1.24 -6.33 -3.30
CA SER A 37 -0.01 -5.75 -3.82
C SER A 37 1.22 -6.64 -3.55
N VAL A 38 1.29 -7.28 -2.38
CA VAL A 38 2.35 -8.23 -2.04
C VAL A 38 2.23 -9.51 -2.85
N LYS A 39 1.02 -10.09 -2.98
CA LYS A 39 0.78 -11.26 -3.86
C LYS A 39 1.25 -11.00 -5.28
N GLY A 40 0.92 -9.85 -5.85
CA GLY A 40 1.37 -9.45 -7.18
C GLY A 40 2.91 -9.42 -7.32
N ARG A 41 3.61 -8.95 -6.29
CA ARG A 41 5.09 -8.97 -6.25
C ARG A 41 5.69 -10.37 -6.08
N LEU A 42 4.98 -11.28 -5.44
CA LEU A 42 5.37 -12.69 -5.33
C LEU A 42 5.06 -13.51 -6.59
N GLY A 43 4.33 -12.94 -7.55
CA GLY A 43 3.85 -13.63 -8.75
C GLY A 43 2.64 -14.52 -8.49
N ILE A 44 1.91 -14.30 -7.40
CA ILE A 44 0.68 -15.01 -7.07
C ILE A 44 -0.50 -14.26 -7.70
N VAL A 45 -1.34 -14.99 -8.44
CA VAL A 45 -2.56 -14.43 -9.05
C VAL A 45 -3.53 -13.98 -7.95
N SER A 46 -4.18 -12.81 -8.13
CA SER A 46 -5.07 -12.21 -7.13
C SER A 46 -6.17 -13.14 -6.63
N ASP A 47 -6.75 -13.93 -7.54
CA ASP A 47 -7.87 -14.85 -7.26
C ASP A 47 -7.44 -16.18 -6.61
N TYR A 48 -6.13 -16.40 -6.43
CA TYR A 48 -5.59 -17.61 -5.81
C TYR A 48 -5.36 -17.37 -4.32
N ASP A 49 -6.26 -17.85 -3.47
CA ASP A 49 -6.36 -17.56 -2.04
C ASP A 49 -5.67 -18.57 -1.12
N VAL A 50 -5.18 -19.69 -1.67
CA VAL A 50 -4.58 -20.79 -0.88
C VAL A 50 -3.43 -20.33 0.01
N PHE A 51 -2.70 -19.28 -0.38
CA PHE A 51 -1.56 -18.74 0.37
C PHE A 51 -1.87 -17.46 1.13
N ASP A 52 -3.10 -16.98 1.12
CA ASP A 52 -3.44 -15.66 1.68
C ASP A 52 -3.12 -15.58 3.17
N ASP A 53 -3.44 -16.61 3.96
CA ASP A 53 -3.12 -16.65 5.38
C ASP A 53 -1.62 -16.63 5.64
N GLN A 54 -0.83 -17.39 4.87
CA GLN A 54 0.62 -17.41 5.00
C GLN A 54 1.24 -16.07 4.63
N VAL A 55 0.84 -15.51 3.49
CA VAL A 55 1.33 -14.20 3.03
C VAL A 55 0.94 -13.10 4.03
N LEU A 56 -0.27 -13.15 4.58
CA LEU A 56 -0.73 -12.18 5.58
C LEU A 56 0.08 -12.28 6.89
N MET A 57 0.41 -13.48 7.34
CA MET A 57 1.28 -13.70 8.49
C MET A 57 2.69 -13.13 8.25
N ASP A 58 3.25 -13.33 7.07
CA ASP A 58 4.56 -12.80 6.69
C ASP A 58 4.54 -11.27 6.59
N ILE A 59 3.45 -10.67 6.08
CA ILE A 59 3.22 -9.23 6.08
C ILE A 59 3.20 -8.68 7.51
N ASN A 60 2.42 -9.28 8.40
CA ASN A 60 2.37 -8.85 9.80
C ASN A 60 3.73 -8.98 10.50
N THR A 61 4.51 -10.01 10.14
CA THR A 61 5.90 -10.15 10.62
C THR A 61 6.76 -8.97 10.15
N ALA A 62 6.67 -8.56 8.88
CA ALA A 62 7.39 -7.40 8.37
C ALA A 62 6.97 -6.11 9.07
N PHE A 63 5.67 -5.90 9.30
CA PHE A 63 5.16 -4.73 10.03
C PHE A 63 5.54 -4.73 11.51
N SER A 64 5.66 -5.90 12.15
CA SER A 64 6.21 -6.01 13.51
C SER A 64 7.65 -5.48 13.60
N VAL A 65 8.49 -5.80 12.61
CA VAL A 65 9.86 -5.27 12.55
C VAL A 65 9.85 -3.75 12.33
N LEU A 66 9.00 -3.25 11.42
CA LEU A 66 8.85 -1.81 11.20
C LEU A 66 8.44 -1.07 12.48
N HIS A 67 7.53 -1.63 13.25
CA HIS A 67 7.14 -1.09 14.55
C HIS A 67 8.31 -1.04 15.53
N GLN A 68 9.13 -2.09 15.61
CA GLN A 68 10.35 -2.11 16.43
C GLN A 68 11.39 -1.07 15.99
N LEU A 69 11.38 -0.67 14.72
CA LEU A 69 12.21 0.40 14.18
C LEU A 69 11.65 1.80 14.45
N GLY A 70 10.49 1.89 15.12
CA GLY A 70 9.82 3.15 15.46
C GLY A 70 8.88 3.68 14.39
N VAL A 71 8.45 2.84 13.45
CA VAL A 71 7.46 3.21 12.43
C VAL A 71 6.06 2.85 12.93
N GLY A 72 5.14 3.81 12.87
CA GLY A 72 3.72 3.60 13.12
C GLY A 72 3.25 3.93 14.52
N PRO A 73 2.04 3.50 14.88
CA PRO A 73 1.41 3.80 16.16
C PRO A 73 2.03 2.98 17.31
N GLU A 74 1.86 3.46 18.54
CA GLU A 74 2.38 2.79 19.75
C GLU A 74 1.81 1.38 19.94
N GLU A 75 0.57 1.16 19.52
CA GLU A 75 -0.13 -0.12 19.61
C GLU A 75 0.41 -1.17 18.62
N GLY A 76 1.21 -0.73 17.66
CA GLY A 76 1.68 -1.58 16.56
C GLY A 76 0.70 -1.67 15.41
N TYR A 77 0.89 -2.68 14.57
CA TYR A 77 0.09 -2.90 13.36
C TYR A 77 -0.70 -4.21 13.45
N ASP A 78 -1.92 -4.16 12.95
CA ASP A 78 -2.76 -5.34 12.67
C ASP A 78 -3.23 -5.27 11.22
N ILE A 79 -2.49 -5.94 10.33
CA ILE A 79 -2.77 -5.93 8.90
C ILE A 79 -3.72 -7.07 8.57
N THR A 80 -4.87 -6.70 8.02
CA THR A 80 -5.91 -7.63 7.57
C THR A 80 -5.94 -7.75 6.04
N SER A 81 -6.74 -8.65 5.51
CA SER A 81 -6.91 -8.83 4.07
C SER A 81 -7.50 -7.61 3.35
N SER A 82 -8.16 -6.71 4.08
CA SER A 82 -8.78 -5.50 3.56
C SER A 82 -7.96 -4.22 3.79
N THR A 83 -6.88 -4.28 4.56
CA THR A 83 -6.06 -3.12 4.90
C THR A 83 -5.37 -2.56 3.65
N ILE A 84 -5.46 -1.24 3.44
CA ILE A 84 -4.79 -0.54 2.34
C ILE A 84 -3.56 0.24 2.83
N TRP A 85 -2.64 0.54 1.93
CA TRP A 85 -1.37 1.19 2.28
C TRP A 85 -1.54 2.56 2.92
N SER A 86 -2.48 3.37 2.43
CA SER A 86 -2.73 4.73 2.92
C SER A 86 -3.28 4.78 4.35
N GLU A 87 -3.87 3.69 4.83
CA GLU A 87 -4.36 3.59 6.21
C GLU A 87 -3.22 3.40 7.23
N VAL A 88 -2.13 2.77 6.81
CA VAL A 88 -1.04 2.38 7.72
C VAL A 88 0.22 3.23 7.58
N ILE A 89 0.51 3.75 6.39
CA ILE A 89 1.72 4.52 6.12
C ILE A 89 1.39 5.81 5.38
N THR A 90 1.72 6.92 6.00
CA THR A 90 1.60 8.25 5.37
C THR A 90 2.82 8.58 4.52
N GLN A 91 2.60 9.34 3.42
CA GLN A 91 3.67 9.92 2.62
C GLN A 91 4.57 10.83 3.50
N PRO A 92 5.87 10.94 3.24
CA PRO A 92 6.62 10.45 2.05
C PRO A 92 7.25 9.06 2.18
N ARG A 93 7.17 8.39 3.33
CA ARG A 93 7.88 7.13 3.62
C ARG A 93 7.31 5.90 2.91
N LEU A 94 6.12 6.03 2.31
CA LEU A 94 5.36 4.92 1.76
C LEU A 94 6.16 4.02 0.81
N ASN A 95 6.92 4.60 -0.12
CA ASN A 95 7.64 3.80 -1.12
C ASN A 95 8.77 2.96 -0.51
N MET A 96 9.49 3.52 0.46
CA MET A 96 10.55 2.79 1.17
C MET A 96 9.98 1.65 2.00
N ILE A 97 8.89 1.90 2.72
CA ILE A 97 8.20 0.90 3.53
C ILE A 97 7.61 -0.21 2.64
N LYS A 98 6.97 0.14 1.52
CA LYS A 98 6.48 -0.86 0.55
C LYS A 98 7.60 -1.77 0.06
N ASN A 99 8.73 -1.19 -0.33
CA ASN A 99 9.87 -1.97 -0.81
C ASN A 99 10.41 -2.91 0.27
N TYR A 100 10.55 -2.41 1.50
CA TYR A 100 10.95 -3.22 2.64
C TYR A 100 10.02 -4.42 2.86
N VAL A 101 8.71 -4.18 2.92
CA VAL A 101 7.70 -5.24 3.11
C VAL A 101 7.77 -6.28 2.00
N TYR A 102 7.87 -5.85 0.72
CA TYR A 102 7.98 -6.77 -0.41
C TYR A 102 9.20 -7.67 -0.33
N VAL A 103 10.38 -7.12 -0.03
CA VAL A 103 11.61 -7.90 0.06
C VAL A 103 11.58 -8.82 1.28
N LYS A 104 11.09 -8.33 2.42
CA LYS A 104 10.97 -9.11 3.66
C LYS A 104 10.04 -10.31 3.48
N VAL A 105 8.84 -10.08 2.93
CA VAL A 105 7.88 -11.17 2.66
C VAL A 105 8.42 -12.14 1.63
N LYS A 106 9.10 -11.67 0.57
CA LYS A 106 9.73 -12.57 -0.41
C LYS A 106 10.74 -13.52 0.23
N VAL A 107 11.55 -13.02 1.14
CA VAL A 107 12.55 -13.86 1.87
C VAL A 107 11.89 -14.84 2.82
N LEU A 108 10.76 -14.45 3.46
CA LEU A 108 10.03 -15.33 4.38
C LEU A 108 9.22 -16.39 3.64
N PHE A 109 8.44 -15.98 2.64
CA PHE A 109 7.50 -16.83 1.92
C PHE A 109 8.19 -17.77 0.92
N ASN A 110 9.12 -17.26 0.12
CA ASN A 110 9.80 -17.99 -0.94
C ASN A 110 11.27 -17.57 -1.05
N PRO A 111 12.12 -18.00 -0.10
CA PRO A 111 13.52 -17.63 -0.11
C PRO A 111 14.22 -18.19 -1.36
N PRO A 112 15.09 -17.39 -2.02
CA PRO A 112 15.88 -17.86 -3.13
C PRO A 112 16.76 -19.06 -2.74
N SER A 113 16.78 -20.09 -3.59
CA SER A 113 17.61 -21.29 -3.38
C SER A 113 19.12 -21.02 -3.57
N VAL A 114 19.47 -19.96 -4.29
CA VAL A 114 20.86 -19.55 -4.53
C VAL A 114 21.34 -18.68 -3.36
N SER A 115 22.29 -19.22 -2.58
CA SER A 115 22.81 -18.55 -1.38
C SER A 115 23.30 -17.12 -1.64
N PHE A 116 23.94 -16.86 -2.78
CA PHE A 116 24.39 -15.51 -3.14
C PHE A 116 23.22 -14.51 -3.26
N VAL A 117 22.12 -14.92 -3.89
CA VAL A 117 20.93 -14.07 -4.03
C VAL A 117 20.28 -13.83 -2.67
N LEU A 118 20.17 -14.87 -1.84
CA LEU A 118 19.61 -14.75 -0.50
C LEU A 118 20.45 -13.80 0.38
N ASN A 119 21.78 -13.91 0.33
CA ASN A 119 22.67 -13.04 1.06
C ASN A 119 22.52 -11.58 0.62
N ASN A 120 22.44 -11.32 -0.69
CA ASN A 120 22.24 -9.96 -1.20
C ASN A 120 20.90 -9.36 -0.72
N LEU A 121 19.81 -10.12 -0.75
CA LEU A 121 18.50 -9.65 -0.23
C LEU A 121 18.55 -9.39 1.28
N THR A 122 19.31 -10.20 2.02
CA THR A 122 19.47 -10.04 3.48
C THR A 122 20.25 -8.76 3.78
N GLU A 123 21.31 -8.46 3.03
CA GLU A 123 22.07 -7.20 3.17
C GLU A 123 21.22 -5.99 2.76
N GLU A 124 20.44 -6.10 1.70
CA GLU A 124 19.48 -5.04 1.28
C GLU A 124 18.45 -4.75 2.38
N LEU A 125 17.88 -5.79 3.02
CA LEU A 125 16.98 -5.62 4.15
C LEU A 125 17.66 -4.90 5.31
N ARG A 126 18.90 -5.28 5.68
CA ARG A 126 19.66 -4.64 6.75
C ARG A 126 19.94 -3.17 6.46
N GLU A 127 20.27 -2.84 5.21
CA GLU A 127 20.47 -1.44 4.79
C GLU A 127 19.17 -0.64 4.88
N MET A 128 18.05 -1.21 4.42
CA MET A 128 16.72 -0.56 4.53
C MET A 128 16.32 -0.35 6.00
N GLU A 129 16.51 -1.33 6.87
CA GLU A 129 16.22 -1.22 8.30
C GLU A 129 17.04 -0.10 8.96
N TRP A 130 18.33 0.02 8.60
CA TRP A 130 19.18 1.10 9.07
C TRP A 130 18.69 2.47 8.60
N ARG A 131 18.32 2.61 7.32
CA ARG A 131 17.79 3.85 6.75
C ARG A 131 16.47 4.25 7.40
N ILE A 132 15.55 3.30 7.57
CA ILE A 132 14.27 3.54 8.23
C ILE A 132 14.49 4.03 9.67
N ARG A 133 15.34 3.37 10.43
CA ARG A 133 15.67 3.79 11.80
C ARG A 133 16.26 5.19 11.85
N SER A 134 17.26 5.48 11.01
CA SER A 134 17.90 6.80 10.94
C SER A 134 16.90 7.90 10.59
N GLU A 135 15.95 7.62 9.71
CA GLU A 135 14.90 8.57 9.34
C GLU A 135 13.92 8.82 10.48
N VAL A 136 13.53 7.77 11.21
CA VAL A 136 12.67 7.91 12.40
C VAL A 136 13.37 8.72 13.49
N GLU A 137 14.64 8.47 13.77
CA GLU A 137 15.42 9.22 14.75
C GLU A 137 15.60 10.70 14.37
N CYS A 138 15.75 11.02 13.08
CA CYS A 138 15.93 12.39 12.62
C CYS A 138 14.62 13.21 12.55
N TYR A 139 13.49 12.58 12.28
CA TYR A 139 12.23 13.25 12.01
C TYR A 139 11.10 12.86 12.97
N GLY A 140 11.37 11.98 13.92
CA GLY A 140 10.39 11.48 14.90
C GLY A 140 10.30 12.30 16.20
N GLN A 141 10.90 13.52 16.22
CA GLN A 141 10.78 14.47 17.34
C GLN A 141 9.73 15.53 17.04
#